data_3fb33fa3f79dd809a86e0809085e3ee7
#
_entry.id   3fb33fa3f79dd809a86e0809085e3ee7
#
_cell.length_a   1.000
_cell.length_b   1.000
_cell.length_c   1.000
_cell.angle_alpha   90.00
_cell.angle_beta   90.00
_cell.angle_gamma   90.00
#
_symmetry.space_group_name_H-M   'P 1'
#
loop_
_entity.id
_entity.type
_entity.pdbx_description
1 polymer ?
#
loop_
_entity_poly.entity_id
_entity_poly.type
_entity_poly.pdbx_seq_one_letter_code
_entity_poly.pdbx_strand_id
1 'polypeptide(L)'
;EKFAPWVNKIHFITYGHIPKWLNVDNSKLDIVKHMDYIPEKYLPTFNSNVIELNLHRLKQLSEQFVLFNDDMFLCKEVKEEEFFKNGLPCEMYAENINMPLGYNNTFSHTALNNIGIINKHFNKREVMKKNLGKYLNIKYGIDNLRTIFLLPWPHYSQFKDPHLPVSLLKSNLSMLWEKEKEALNITSCNKFRQSTDINQYLIRYWQLLTGNFYPRNSKIGKYFEIKNQNEQLLEVIKKQKYKMICINDVTETINVDFERVKSEINNAFEKILPSKSSFEI
;
A
#
# COMPACT_ATOMS: atom_id res chain seq x y z
N GLU A 1 -13.83 -4.38 -11.32
CA GLU A 1 -14.94 -5.25 -11.75
C GLU A 1 -14.41 -6.49 -12.48
N LYS A 2 -13.70 -6.34 -13.62
CA LYS A 2 -13.21 -7.47 -14.44
C LYS A 2 -12.24 -8.38 -13.68
N PHE A 3 -11.29 -7.84 -12.96
CA PHE A 3 -10.20 -8.60 -12.36
C PHE A 3 -10.40 -8.97 -10.88
N ALA A 4 -11.42 -8.42 -10.23
CA ALA A 4 -11.78 -8.69 -8.84
C ALA A 4 -13.31 -8.62 -8.64
N PRO A 5 -14.11 -9.50 -9.31
CA PRO A 5 -15.57 -9.44 -9.26
C PRO A 5 -16.15 -9.74 -7.86
N TRP A 6 -15.37 -10.38 -6.99
CA TRP A 6 -15.70 -10.73 -5.62
C TRP A 6 -15.71 -9.52 -4.66
N VAL A 7 -15.16 -8.37 -5.06
CA VAL A 7 -15.16 -7.16 -4.23
C VAL A 7 -16.59 -6.71 -3.96
N ASN A 8 -16.93 -6.57 -2.68
CA ASN A 8 -18.28 -6.20 -2.25
C ASN A 8 -18.51 -4.69 -2.27
N LYS A 9 -17.52 -3.91 -1.84
CA LYS A 9 -17.64 -2.45 -1.70
C LYS A 9 -16.31 -1.78 -2.02
N ILE A 10 -16.38 -0.64 -2.71
CA ILE A 10 -15.26 0.24 -2.99
C ILE A 10 -15.55 1.57 -2.28
N HIS A 11 -14.72 1.92 -1.30
CA HIS A 11 -14.73 3.23 -0.68
C HIS A 11 -13.81 4.16 -1.45
N PHE A 12 -14.39 5.05 -2.25
CA PHE A 12 -13.64 6.05 -3.01
C PHE A 12 -13.43 7.29 -2.15
N ILE A 13 -12.21 7.40 -1.59
CA ILE A 13 -11.86 8.45 -0.65
C ILE A 13 -11.38 9.69 -1.40
N THR A 14 -12.01 10.82 -1.14
CA THR A 14 -11.73 12.07 -1.84
C THR A 14 -11.86 13.28 -0.92
N TYR A 15 -11.23 14.38 -1.27
CA TYR A 15 -11.47 15.67 -0.62
C TYR A 15 -12.88 16.24 -0.92
N GLY A 16 -13.55 15.74 -1.97
CA GLY A 16 -14.84 16.20 -2.46
C GLY A 16 -14.91 16.32 -3.98
N HIS A 17 -13.75 16.13 -4.64
CA HIS A 17 -13.67 16.05 -6.09
C HIS A 17 -14.17 14.69 -6.59
N ILE A 18 -15.06 14.69 -7.56
CA ILE A 18 -15.61 13.48 -8.19
C ILE A 18 -15.33 13.55 -9.68
N PRO A 19 -14.67 12.53 -10.26
CA PRO A 19 -14.45 12.48 -11.70
C PRO A 19 -15.77 12.48 -12.48
N LYS A 20 -15.86 13.24 -13.56
CA LYS A 20 -17.12 13.38 -14.36
C LYS A 20 -17.57 12.07 -14.99
N TRP A 21 -16.66 11.14 -15.21
CA TRP A 21 -16.93 9.83 -15.80
C TRP A 21 -17.40 8.78 -14.79
N LEU A 22 -17.30 9.06 -13.48
CA LEU A 22 -17.61 8.10 -12.43
C LEU A 22 -19.13 7.98 -12.21
N ASN A 23 -19.66 6.77 -12.34
CA ASN A 23 -21.03 6.44 -12.01
C ASN A 23 -21.20 6.34 -10.49
N VAL A 24 -21.63 7.43 -9.87
CA VAL A 24 -21.81 7.53 -8.41
C VAL A 24 -23.00 6.70 -7.88
N ASP A 25 -23.92 6.30 -8.76
CA ASP A 25 -25.10 5.50 -8.40
C ASP A 25 -24.81 3.99 -8.36
N ASN A 26 -23.59 3.57 -8.66
CA ASN A 26 -23.19 2.15 -8.58
C ASN A 26 -23.30 1.65 -7.14
N SER A 27 -24.09 0.60 -6.92
CA SER A 27 -24.35 0.03 -5.59
C SER A 27 -23.09 -0.47 -4.84
N LYS A 28 -22.03 -0.81 -5.56
CA LYS A 28 -20.74 -1.21 -4.97
C LYS A 28 -19.83 -0.02 -4.64
N LEU A 29 -20.16 1.19 -5.08
CA LEU A 29 -19.36 2.39 -4.83
C LEU A 29 -19.89 3.14 -3.61
N ASP A 30 -18.98 3.64 -2.81
CA ASP A 30 -19.24 4.51 -1.67
C ASP A 30 -18.27 5.70 -1.73
N ILE A 31 -18.84 6.90 -1.94
CA ILE A 31 -18.04 8.13 -1.99
C ILE A 31 -17.83 8.64 -0.56
N VAL A 32 -16.60 8.67 -0.14
CA VAL A 32 -16.19 9.05 1.22
C VAL A 32 -15.35 10.32 1.18
N LYS A 33 -15.81 11.36 1.83
CA LYS A 33 -15.01 12.59 1.98
C LYS A 33 -14.11 12.50 3.21
N HIS A 34 -12.99 13.21 3.19
CA HIS A 34 -12.08 13.27 4.35
C HIS A 34 -12.82 13.65 5.65
N MET A 35 -13.76 14.59 5.57
CA MET A 35 -14.55 15.06 6.72
C MET A 35 -15.51 14.01 7.30
N ASP A 36 -15.81 12.94 6.56
CA ASP A 36 -16.76 11.92 7.00
C ASP A 36 -16.16 10.98 8.07
N TYR A 37 -14.82 10.92 8.15
CA TYR A 37 -14.14 10.01 9.08
C TYR A 37 -12.89 10.58 9.76
N ILE A 38 -12.26 11.62 9.20
CA ILE A 38 -11.09 12.27 9.81
C ILE A 38 -11.58 13.32 10.80
N PRO A 39 -11.13 13.30 12.06
CA PRO A 39 -11.48 14.33 13.04
C PRO A 39 -11.19 15.75 12.55
N GLU A 40 -12.10 16.70 12.81
CA GLU A 40 -12.02 18.10 12.34
C GLU A 40 -10.68 18.76 12.68
N LYS A 41 -10.13 18.47 13.86
CA LYS A 41 -8.82 19.02 14.30
C LYS A 41 -7.64 18.67 13.40
N TYR A 42 -7.77 17.65 12.53
CA TYR A 42 -6.75 17.21 11.57
C TYR A 42 -7.02 17.74 10.15
N LEU A 43 -8.14 18.42 9.93
CA LEU A 43 -8.57 18.95 8.64
C LEU A 43 -8.29 20.46 8.51
N PRO A 44 -8.10 20.98 7.29
CA PRO A 44 -7.88 20.23 6.06
C PRO A 44 -6.50 19.56 6.05
N THR A 45 -6.39 18.41 5.36
CA THR A 45 -5.13 17.71 5.17
C THR A 45 -4.82 17.48 3.69
N PHE A 46 -3.54 17.61 3.34
CA PHE A 46 -2.94 17.29 2.04
C PHE A 46 -1.87 16.20 2.19
N ASN A 47 -1.89 15.51 3.33
CA ASN A 47 -0.95 14.48 3.71
C ASN A 47 -1.64 13.11 3.62
N SER A 48 -1.26 12.29 2.65
CA SER A 48 -1.82 10.94 2.46
C SER A 48 -1.65 10.06 3.71
N ASN A 49 -0.57 10.24 4.49
CA ASN A 49 -0.37 9.51 5.73
C ASN A 49 -1.54 9.74 6.72
N VAL A 50 -2.04 10.99 6.80
CA VAL A 50 -3.19 11.32 7.67
C VAL A 50 -4.45 10.63 7.18
N ILE A 51 -4.68 10.64 5.87
CA ILE A 51 -5.85 10.01 5.24
C ILE A 51 -5.87 8.51 5.57
N GLU A 52 -4.75 7.82 5.34
CA GLU A 52 -4.59 6.38 5.52
C GLU A 52 -4.64 5.95 6.99
N LEU A 53 -3.95 6.68 7.89
CA LEU A 53 -3.88 6.35 9.31
C LEU A 53 -5.21 6.54 10.07
N ASN A 54 -6.18 7.26 9.51
CA ASN A 54 -7.49 7.46 10.11
C ASN A 54 -8.59 6.52 9.56
N LEU A 55 -8.28 5.61 8.63
CA LEU A 55 -9.25 4.72 7.97
C LEU A 55 -10.08 3.87 8.95
N HIS A 56 -9.55 3.51 10.11
CA HIS A 56 -10.31 2.76 11.13
C HIS A 56 -11.57 3.50 11.62
N ARG A 57 -11.65 4.81 11.45
CA ARG A 57 -12.78 5.65 11.84
C ARG A 57 -13.92 5.59 10.83
N LEU A 58 -13.67 5.10 9.61
CA LEU A 58 -14.71 4.88 8.62
C LEU A 58 -15.60 3.71 9.08
N LYS A 59 -16.85 4.04 9.44
CA LYS A 59 -17.77 3.07 10.07
C LYS A 59 -18.07 1.88 9.18
N GLN A 60 -18.27 2.14 7.88
CA GLN A 60 -18.63 1.14 6.87
C GLN A 60 -17.45 0.30 6.40
N LEU A 61 -16.20 0.66 6.74
CA LEU A 61 -15.02 -0.12 6.37
C LEU A 61 -15.05 -1.47 7.07
N SER A 62 -14.92 -2.54 6.29
CA SER A 62 -14.87 -3.92 6.78
C SER A 62 -13.62 -4.17 7.61
N GLU A 63 -13.66 -5.21 8.46
CA GLU A 63 -12.48 -5.66 9.22
C GLU A 63 -11.31 -6.00 8.28
N GLN A 64 -11.60 -6.72 7.19
CA GLN A 64 -10.65 -7.03 6.14
C GLN A 64 -10.83 -6.05 4.99
N PHE A 65 -9.80 -5.29 4.67
CA PHE A 65 -9.83 -4.38 3.53
C PHE A 65 -8.48 -4.34 2.81
N VAL A 66 -8.53 -3.97 1.55
CA VAL A 66 -7.32 -3.78 0.73
C VAL A 66 -7.19 -2.28 0.45
N LEU A 67 -6.06 -1.72 0.88
CA LEU A 67 -5.73 -0.34 0.59
C LEU A 67 -5.09 -0.24 -0.80
N PHE A 68 -5.69 0.58 -1.65
CA PHE A 68 -5.19 0.98 -2.95
C PHE A 68 -4.87 2.47 -2.93
N ASN A 69 -3.74 2.84 -3.51
CA ASN A 69 -3.47 4.22 -3.89
C ASN A 69 -3.90 4.42 -5.35
N ASP A 70 -3.99 5.67 -5.79
CA ASP A 70 -4.43 6.07 -7.13
C ASP A 70 -3.47 5.65 -8.26
N ASP A 71 -2.24 5.29 -7.92
CA ASP A 71 -1.21 4.78 -8.82
C ASP A 71 -1.15 3.24 -8.94
N MET A 72 -2.09 2.51 -8.29
CA MET A 72 -2.11 1.06 -8.23
C MET A 72 -3.20 0.44 -9.11
N PHE A 73 -2.84 -0.56 -9.90
CA PHE A 73 -3.73 -1.17 -10.90
C PHE A 73 -3.72 -2.69 -10.83
N LEU A 74 -4.89 -3.30 -11.05
CA LEU A 74 -5.02 -4.72 -11.34
C LEU A 74 -4.91 -4.93 -12.85
N CYS A 75 -4.04 -5.83 -13.28
CA CYS A 75 -3.82 -6.14 -14.69
C CYS A 75 -4.29 -7.56 -15.06
N LYS A 76 -4.58 -8.39 -14.09
CA LYS A 76 -5.01 -9.78 -14.25
C LYS A 76 -5.94 -10.16 -13.12
N GLU A 77 -6.75 -11.19 -13.34
CA GLU A 77 -7.64 -11.73 -12.31
C GLU A 77 -6.89 -12.05 -11.02
N VAL A 78 -7.42 -11.52 -9.92
CA VAL A 78 -6.98 -11.78 -8.55
C VAL A 78 -8.11 -12.48 -7.79
N LYS A 79 -7.75 -13.45 -6.97
CA LYS A 79 -8.69 -14.14 -6.08
C LYS A 79 -8.65 -13.51 -4.69
N GLU A 80 -9.74 -13.67 -3.95
CA GLU A 80 -9.82 -13.19 -2.57
C GLU A 80 -8.68 -13.77 -1.70
N GLU A 81 -8.35 -15.06 -1.89
CA GLU A 81 -7.30 -15.75 -1.14
C GLU A 81 -5.89 -15.22 -1.40
N GLU A 82 -5.70 -14.34 -2.39
CA GLU A 82 -4.43 -13.65 -2.62
C GLU A 82 -4.27 -12.42 -1.74
N PHE A 83 -5.37 -11.93 -1.19
CA PHE A 83 -5.38 -10.82 -0.24
C PHE A 83 -5.64 -11.28 1.19
N PHE A 84 -6.56 -12.23 1.40
CA PHE A 84 -6.88 -12.76 2.73
C PHE A 84 -7.04 -14.28 2.68
N LYS A 85 -6.50 -14.96 3.66
CA LYS A 85 -6.65 -16.41 3.84
C LYS A 85 -6.92 -16.73 5.30
N ASN A 86 -8.03 -17.45 5.56
CA ASN A 86 -8.48 -17.80 6.91
C ASN A 86 -8.55 -16.58 7.85
N GLY A 87 -9.06 -15.46 7.35
CA GLY A 87 -9.21 -14.22 8.12
C GLY A 87 -7.92 -13.38 8.25
N LEU A 88 -6.78 -13.87 7.76
CA LEU A 88 -5.49 -13.19 7.87
C LEU A 88 -5.04 -12.57 6.54
N PRO A 89 -4.40 -11.39 6.57
CA PRO A 89 -3.86 -10.77 5.38
C PRO A 89 -2.75 -11.61 4.73
N CYS A 90 -2.76 -11.68 3.41
CA CYS A 90 -1.71 -12.32 2.63
C CYS A 90 -0.61 -11.30 2.33
N GLU A 91 0.61 -11.58 2.78
CA GLU A 91 1.72 -10.64 2.68
C GLU A 91 3.07 -11.34 2.45
N MET A 92 4.05 -10.57 1.99
CA MET A 92 5.43 -11.02 1.91
C MET A 92 6.27 -10.42 3.05
N TYR A 93 7.17 -11.23 3.58
CA TYR A 93 8.18 -10.76 4.52
C TYR A 93 9.54 -10.78 3.86
N ALA A 94 10.23 -9.66 3.91
CA ALA A 94 11.65 -9.58 3.62
C ALA A 94 12.23 -8.38 4.38
N GLU A 95 13.30 -8.61 5.12
CA GLU A 95 14.06 -7.51 5.72
C GLU A 95 14.82 -6.73 4.65
N ASN A 96 15.08 -5.47 4.91
CA ASN A 96 15.83 -4.59 4.03
C ASN A 96 16.65 -3.60 4.87
N ILE A 97 17.48 -2.81 4.20
CA ILE A 97 18.23 -1.70 4.79
C ILE A 97 17.61 -0.40 4.29
N ASN A 98 17.40 0.57 5.19
CA ASN A 98 17.02 1.92 4.80
C ASN A 98 18.25 2.64 4.25
N MET A 99 18.18 3.05 2.99
CA MET A 99 19.23 3.76 2.28
C MET A 99 18.67 5.06 1.71
N PRO A 100 18.68 6.16 2.46
CA PRO A 100 18.16 7.43 1.97
C PRO A 100 19.04 7.99 0.85
N LEU A 101 18.40 8.48 -0.20
CA LEU A 101 19.03 9.26 -1.25
C LEU A 101 18.89 10.75 -0.89
N GLY A 102 19.87 11.28 -0.16
CA GLY A 102 19.87 12.67 0.33
C GLY A 102 19.20 12.85 1.70
N TYR A 103 19.55 13.95 2.37
CA TYR A 103 19.12 14.26 3.74
C TYR A 103 17.63 14.68 3.83
N ASN A 104 17.03 15.12 2.75
CA ASN A 104 15.63 15.58 2.68
C ASN A 104 14.65 14.48 2.25
N ASN A 105 15.08 13.21 2.18
CA ASN A 105 14.19 12.13 1.73
C ASN A 105 13.14 11.81 2.80
N THR A 106 11.97 12.42 2.68
CA THR A 106 10.83 12.28 3.62
C THR A 106 10.38 10.81 3.76
N PHE A 107 10.42 10.04 2.67
CA PHE A 107 10.06 8.61 2.72
C PHE A 107 11.01 7.83 3.65
N SER A 108 12.32 8.04 3.53
CA SER A 108 13.31 7.37 4.39
C SER A 108 13.16 7.76 5.86
N HIS A 109 12.86 9.03 6.16
CA HIS A 109 12.57 9.47 7.53
C HIS A 109 11.32 8.80 8.08
N THR A 110 10.22 8.78 7.32
CA THR A 110 8.98 8.10 7.71
C THR A 110 9.22 6.61 7.95
N ALA A 111 10.01 5.96 7.10
CA ALA A 111 10.38 4.56 7.27
C ALA A 111 11.19 4.33 8.57
N LEU A 112 12.14 5.22 8.90
CA LEU A 112 12.89 5.17 10.17
C LEU A 112 11.97 5.35 11.39
N ASN A 113 11.00 6.26 11.32
CA ASN A 113 10.05 6.47 12.41
C ASN A 113 9.18 5.22 12.63
N ASN A 114 8.68 4.59 11.56
CA ASN A 114 7.97 3.33 11.64
C ASN A 114 8.82 2.24 12.30
N ILE A 115 10.08 2.09 11.87
CA ILE A 115 11.00 1.09 12.41
C ILE A 115 11.37 1.38 13.88
N GLY A 116 11.49 2.65 14.26
CA GLY A 116 11.69 3.06 15.66
C GLY A 116 10.56 2.53 16.55
N ILE A 117 9.30 2.69 16.13
CA ILE A 117 8.14 2.17 16.84
C ILE A 117 8.17 0.63 16.87
N ILE A 118 8.47 0.00 15.75
CA ILE A 118 8.57 -1.47 15.66
C ILE A 118 9.64 -2.01 16.63
N ASN A 119 10.82 -1.44 16.65
CA ASN A 119 11.91 -1.88 17.54
C ASN A 119 11.63 -1.63 19.03
N LYS A 120 10.76 -0.66 19.36
CA LYS A 120 10.26 -0.45 20.72
C LYS A 120 9.39 -1.60 21.21
N HIS A 121 8.60 -2.23 20.30
CA HIS A 121 7.60 -3.24 20.68
C HIS A 121 8.00 -4.69 20.40
N PHE A 122 8.95 -4.93 19.49
CA PHE A 122 9.25 -6.27 19.00
C PHE A 122 10.74 -6.61 19.16
N ASN A 123 11.00 -7.70 19.90
CA ASN A 123 12.31 -8.32 19.91
C ASN A 123 12.47 -9.22 18.70
N LYS A 124 13.40 -8.89 17.81
CA LYS A 124 13.60 -9.59 16.54
C LYS A 124 13.86 -11.09 16.72
N ARG A 125 14.71 -11.49 17.69
CA ARG A 125 15.06 -12.90 17.92
C ARG A 125 13.86 -13.72 18.39
N GLU A 126 13.02 -13.15 19.25
CA GLU A 126 11.82 -13.81 19.75
C GLU A 126 10.77 -13.96 18.64
N VAL A 127 10.56 -12.90 17.83
CA VAL A 127 9.65 -12.93 16.68
C VAL A 127 10.06 -14.01 15.71
N MET A 128 11.34 -14.04 15.32
CA MET A 128 11.86 -15.04 14.37
C MET A 128 11.70 -16.48 14.89
N LYS A 129 11.97 -16.73 16.18
CA LYS A 129 11.81 -18.07 16.78
C LYS A 129 10.37 -18.58 16.74
N LYS A 130 9.37 -17.69 16.94
CA LYS A 130 7.96 -18.08 17.01
C LYS A 130 7.38 -18.58 15.68
N ASN A 131 7.79 -17.99 14.57
CA ASN A 131 7.16 -18.24 13.27
C ASN A 131 8.18 -18.27 12.10
N LEU A 132 9.31 -18.94 12.30
CA LEU A 132 10.42 -18.95 11.31
C LEU A 132 9.95 -19.30 9.88
N GLY A 133 9.06 -20.30 9.73
CA GLY A 133 8.54 -20.71 8.42
C GLY A 133 7.63 -19.66 7.73
N LYS A 134 7.17 -18.64 8.45
CA LYS A 134 6.49 -17.48 7.85
C LYS A 134 7.49 -16.42 7.40
N TYR A 135 8.62 -16.28 8.09
CA TYR A 135 9.64 -15.26 7.81
C TYR A 135 10.71 -15.73 6.80
N LEU A 136 10.98 -17.03 6.76
CA LEU A 136 11.77 -17.67 5.72
C LEU A 136 10.86 -18.64 4.95
N ASN A 137 10.34 -18.20 3.81
CA ASN A 137 9.34 -18.95 3.06
C ASN A 137 9.72 -19.04 1.58
N ILE A 138 9.54 -20.21 0.97
CA ILE A 138 9.87 -20.45 -0.45
C ILE A 138 9.16 -19.47 -1.40
N LYS A 139 7.98 -18.95 -1.02
CA LYS A 139 7.22 -17.96 -1.80
C LYS A 139 7.94 -16.63 -1.99
N TYR A 140 8.90 -16.32 -1.13
CA TYR A 140 9.68 -15.07 -1.22
C TYR A 140 10.87 -15.18 -2.16
N GLY A 141 11.22 -16.40 -2.59
CA GLY A 141 12.32 -16.62 -3.52
C GLY A 141 13.63 -16.01 -3.03
N ILE A 142 14.27 -15.22 -3.90
CA ILE A 142 15.56 -14.56 -3.60
C ILE A 142 15.47 -13.53 -2.46
N ASP A 143 14.29 -13.01 -2.16
CA ASP A 143 14.12 -12.03 -1.07
C ASP A 143 14.43 -12.66 0.32
N ASN A 144 14.39 -13.99 0.45
CA ASN A 144 14.87 -14.67 1.66
C ASN A 144 16.33 -14.36 1.98
N LEU A 145 17.19 -14.15 0.97
CA LEU A 145 18.60 -13.83 1.18
C LEU A 145 18.76 -12.50 1.94
N ARG A 146 17.91 -11.51 1.68
CA ARG A 146 17.93 -10.24 2.44
C ARG A 146 17.69 -10.48 3.93
N THR A 147 16.68 -11.27 4.26
CA THR A 147 16.37 -11.65 5.64
C THR A 147 17.51 -12.43 6.26
N ILE A 148 18.08 -13.43 5.57
CA ILE A 148 19.19 -14.27 6.07
C ILE A 148 20.41 -13.42 6.39
N PHE A 149 20.80 -12.51 5.49
CA PHE A 149 21.96 -11.64 5.71
C PHE A 149 21.76 -10.65 6.87
N LEU A 150 20.51 -10.30 7.18
CA LEU A 150 20.20 -9.39 8.29
C LEU A 150 19.89 -10.09 9.62
N LEU A 151 19.82 -11.44 9.65
CA LEU A 151 19.58 -12.20 10.89
C LEU A 151 20.55 -11.88 12.05
N PRO A 152 21.86 -11.66 11.82
CA PRO A 152 22.79 -11.34 12.90
C PRO A 152 22.48 -10.03 13.65
N TRP A 153 21.83 -9.06 13.00
CA TRP A 153 21.50 -7.78 13.61
C TRP A 153 20.38 -7.92 14.65
N PRO A 154 20.51 -7.31 15.83
CA PRO A 154 19.57 -7.47 16.93
C PRO A 154 18.24 -6.73 16.72
N HIS A 155 18.22 -5.73 15.84
CA HIS A 155 17.07 -4.87 15.56
C HIS A 155 16.73 -4.86 14.07
N TYR A 156 15.49 -4.49 13.75
CA TYR A 156 15.07 -4.25 12.37
C TYR A 156 15.65 -2.93 11.86
N SER A 157 16.10 -2.92 10.61
CA SER A 157 16.53 -1.70 9.92
C SER A 157 15.44 -1.18 8.98
N GLN A 158 14.79 -2.07 8.22
CA GLN A 158 13.70 -1.79 7.30
C GLN A 158 13.08 -3.11 6.83
N PHE A 159 11.91 -3.02 6.21
CA PHE A 159 11.32 -4.10 5.41
C PHE A 159 11.28 -3.72 3.94
N LYS A 160 11.22 -4.73 3.08
CA LYS A 160 10.95 -4.51 1.66
C LYS A 160 9.48 -4.14 1.48
N ASP A 161 9.23 -2.93 1.01
CA ASP A 161 7.90 -2.42 0.70
C ASP A 161 7.70 -2.45 -0.83
N PRO A 162 6.84 -3.34 -1.33
CA PRO A 162 6.69 -3.51 -2.78
C PRO A 162 5.89 -2.39 -3.45
N HIS A 163 5.33 -1.45 -2.68
CA HIS A 163 4.42 -0.39 -3.13
C HIS A 163 3.30 -0.94 -4.03
N LEU A 164 2.56 -1.88 -3.49
CA LEU A 164 1.45 -2.57 -4.13
C LEU A 164 0.24 -2.53 -3.18
N PRO A 165 -0.97 -2.88 -3.65
CA PRO A 165 -2.14 -2.97 -2.79
C PRO A 165 -1.87 -3.80 -1.52
N VAL A 166 -2.20 -3.24 -0.37
CA VAL A 166 -1.89 -3.80 0.95
C VAL A 166 -3.14 -4.33 1.62
N SER A 167 -3.09 -5.59 2.05
CA SER A 167 -4.15 -6.23 2.83
C SER A 167 -4.02 -5.85 4.31
N LEU A 168 -5.05 -5.22 4.87
CA LEU A 168 -5.02 -4.69 6.22
C LEU A 168 -6.24 -5.16 7.03
N LEU A 169 -6.05 -5.24 8.36
CA LEU A 169 -7.12 -5.43 9.32
C LEU A 169 -7.44 -4.09 10.01
N LYS A 170 -8.72 -3.71 10.03
CA LYS A 170 -9.19 -2.48 10.69
C LYS A 170 -8.85 -2.47 12.18
N SER A 171 -8.97 -3.62 12.84
CA SER A 171 -8.61 -3.79 14.24
C SER A 171 -7.15 -3.50 14.54
N ASN A 172 -6.22 -3.84 13.63
CA ASN A 172 -4.80 -3.53 13.80
C ASN A 172 -4.53 -2.02 13.79
N LEU A 173 -5.24 -1.28 12.95
CA LEU A 173 -5.11 0.19 12.93
C LEU A 173 -5.71 0.82 14.19
N SER A 174 -6.85 0.32 14.67
CA SER A 174 -7.44 0.76 15.94
C SER A 174 -6.50 0.49 17.12
N MET A 175 -5.91 -0.71 17.19
CA MET A 175 -4.95 -1.09 18.24
C MET A 175 -3.68 -0.21 18.20
N LEU A 176 -3.18 0.15 17.01
CA LEU A 176 -2.05 1.06 16.89
C LEU A 176 -2.37 2.45 17.43
N TRP A 177 -3.58 2.96 17.18
CA TRP A 177 -4.03 4.21 17.77
C TRP A 177 -4.12 4.18 19.30
N GLU A 178 -4.39 3.03 19.89
CA GLU A 178 -4.35 2.85 21.34
C GLU A 178 -2.93 2.83 21.89
N LYS A 179 -2.01 2.13 21.21
CA LYS A 179 -0.64 1.90 21.68
C LYS A 179 0.32 3.05 21.40
N GLU A 180 0.18 3.70 20.25
CA GLU A 180 1.09 4.76 19.76
C GLU A 180 0.31 6.05 19.45
N LYS A 181 -0.67 6.37 20.29
CA LYS A 181 -1.54 7.54 20.14
C LYS A 181 -0.79 8.84 19.88
N GLU A 182 0.32 9.05 20.57
CA GLU A 182 1.10 10.28 20.46
C GLU A 182 1.71 10.42 19.05
N ALA A 183 2.40 9.41 18.56
CA ALA A 183 3.04 9.42 17.24
C ALA A 183 2.00 9.55 16.10
N LEU A 184 0.87 8.83 16.20
CA LEU A 184 -0.22 8.93 15.24
C LEU A 184 -0.90 10.30 15.28
N ASN A 185 -1.05 10.88 16.46
CA ASN A 185 -1.61 12.23 16.63
C ASN A 185 -0.68 13.29 16.03
N ILE A 186 0.64 13.23 16.28
CA ILE A 186 1.63 14.15 15.70
C ILE A 186 1.51 14.13 14.17
N THR A 187 1.57 12.94 13.55
CA THR A 187 1.42 12.79 12.10
C THR A 187 0.08 13.36 11.62
N SER A 188 -1.02 13.05 12.33
CA SER A 188 -2.36 13.49 11.92
C SER A 188 -2.54 15.02 12.01
N CYS A 189 -1.78 15.71 12.82
CA CYS A 189 -1.75 17.18 12.88
C CYS A 189 -0.98 17.82 11.71
N ASN A 190 -0.17 17.08 10.98
CA ASN A 190 0.65 17.61 9.90
C ASN A 190 -0.16 17.72 8.59
N LYS A 191 -0.46 18.95 8.18
CA LYS A 191 -1.23 19.21 6.93
C LYS A 191 -0.50 18.74 5.67
N PHE A 192 0.81 18.76 5.67
CA PHE A 192 1.71 18.29 4.62
C PHE A 192 2.69 17.29 5.22
N ARG A 193 3.26 16.42 4.38
CA ARG A 193 4.25 15.42 4.81
C ARG A 193 5.43 16.08 5.52
N GLN A 194 5.80 15.53 6.68
CA GLN A 194 6.93 15.95 7.50
C GLN A 194 7.89 14.79 7.74
N SER A 195 9.15 15.09 8.04
CA SER A 195 10.15 14.07 8.39
C SER A 195 9.82 13.30 9.69
N THR A 196 8.93 13.83 10.50
CA THR A 196 8.43 13.21 11.74
C THR A 196 7.24 12.28 11.53
N ASP A 197 6.69 12.20 10.31
CA ASP A 197 5.53 11.38 10.02
C ASP A 197 5.82 9.88 10.17
N ILE A 198 4.77 9.15 10.45
CA ILE A 198 4.63 7.72 10.25
C ILE A 198 3.58 7.46 9.16
N ASN A 199 3.54 6.27 8.59
CA ASN A 199 2.57 5.94 7.54
C ASN A 199 1.96 4.55 7.71
N GLN A 200 1.10 4.16 6.79
CA GLN A 200 0.37 2.90 6.81
C GLN A 200 1.28 1.64 6.82
N TYR A 201 2.54 1.74 6.40
CA TYR A 201 3.47 0.62 6.50
C TYR A 201 3.73 0.19 7.95
N LEU A 202 3.55 1.09 8.93
CA LEU A 202 3.59 0.69 10.34
C LEU A 202 2.55 -0.40 10.67
N ILE A 203 1.33 -0.29 10.09
CA ILE A 203 0.27 -1.29 10.29
C ILE A 203 0.70 -2.63 9.67
N ARG A 204 1.23 -2.57 8.44
CA ARG A 204 1.75 -3.74 7.72
C ARG A 204 2.88 -4.42 8.51
N TYR A 205 3.84 -3.66 9.03
CA TYR A 205 4.95 -4.22 9.83
C TYR A 205 4.43 -4.86 11.12
N TRP A 206 3.47 -4.24 11.76
CA TRP A 206 2.84 -4.81 12.95
C TRP A 206 2.17 -6.16 12.67
N GLN A 207 1.39 -6.25 11.57
CA GLN A 207 0.79 -7.51 11.12
C GLN A 207 1.84 -8.58 10.84
N LEU A 208 2.93 -8.24 10.17
CA LEU A 208 4.04 -9.15 9.91
C LEU A 208 4.65 -9.68 11.21
N LEU A 209 4.96 -8.81 12.17
CA LEU A 209 5.73 -9.17 13.35
C LEU A 209 4.91 -9.83 14.45
N THR A 210 3.60 -9.64 14.47
CA THR A 210 2.70 -10.47 15.29
C THR A 210 2.51 -11.88 14.73
N GLY A 211 2.98 -12.15 13.51
CA GLY A 211 2.76 -13.41 12.80
C GLY A 211 1.33 -13.58 12.26
N ASN A 212 0.49 -12.54 12.31
CA ASN A 212 -0.90 -12.56 11.85
C ASN A 212 -1.00 -12.29 10.35
N PHE A 213 -0.34 -13.11 9.54
CA PHE A 213 -0.38 -13.05 8.09
C PHE A 213 -0.13 -14.42 7.45
N TYR A 214 -0.50 -14.56 6.18
CA TYR A 214 -0.17 -15.68 5.33
C TYR A 214 0.93 -15.30 4.32
N PRO A 215 1.99 -16.12 4.15
CA PRO A 215 3.01 -15.89 3.14
C PRO A 215 2.42 -15.81 1.72
N ARG A 216 2.68 -14.70 1.01
CA ARG A 216 2.28 -14.44 -0.37
C ARG A 216 3.49 -14.41 -1.28
N ASN A 217 3.33 -14.79 -2.56
CA ASN A 217 4.39 -14.73 -3.55
C ASN A 217 4.83 -13.27 -3.80
N SER A 218 6.12 -12.99 -3.68
CA SER A 218 6.68 -11.65 -3.93
C SER A 218 6.53 -11.18 -5.38
N LYS A 219 6.35 -12.13 -6.32
CA LYS A 219 6.19 -11.84 -7.76
C LYS A 219 4.74 -11.56 -8.19
N ILE A 220 3.82 -11.35 -7.24
CA ILE A 220 2.41 -11.05 -7.55
C ILE A 220 2.25 -9.73 -8.31
N GLY A 221 3.14 -8.77 -8.06
CA GLY A 221 3.11 -7.46 -8.70
C GLY A 221 4.48 -6.84 -8.87
N LYS A 222 4.51 -5.67 -9.49
CA LYS A 222 5.74 -4.89 -9.73
C LYS A 222 5.46 -3.39 -9.72
N TYR A 223 6.39 -2.64 -9.13
CA TYR A 223 6.44 -1.17 -9.16
C TYR A 223 7.18 -0.68 -10.40
N PHE A 224 6.68 0.37 -11.01
CA PHE A 224 7.26 1.05 -12.16
C PHE A 224 7.28 2.57 -11.92
N GLU A 225 8.37 3.21 -12.32
CA GLU A 225 8.48 4.65 -12.42
C GLU A 225 8.22 5.08 -13.86
N ILE A 226 7.44 6.15 -14.05
CA ILE A 226 7.21 6.74 -15.36
C ILE A 226 8.49 7.37 -15.86
N LYS A 227 8.81 7.10 -17.13
CA LYS A 227 9.95 7.64 -17.89
C LYS A 227 9.48 8.13 -19.25
N ASN A 228 10.37 8.75 -20.02
CA ASN A 228 10.06 9.06 -21.42
C ASN A 228 9.86 7.82 -22.30
N GLN A 229 10.53 6.72 -21.96
CA GLN A 229 10.41 5.43 -22.64
C GLN A 229 9.92 4.38 -21.65
N ASN A 230 8.75 3.79 -21.92
CA ASN A 230 8.04 2.89 -20.99
C ASN A 230 7.71 1.54 -21.62
N GLU A 231 8.48 1.09 -22.64
CA GLU A 231 8.20 -0.14 -23.40
C GLU A 231 8.00 -1.35 -22.50
N GLN A 232 8.84 -1.49 -21.45
CA GLN A 232 8.72 -2.60 -20.50
C GLN A 232 7.39 -2.54 -19.74
N LEU A 233 6.94 -1.36 -19.30
CA LEU A 233 5.67 -1.17 -18.63
C LEU A 233 4.50 -1.50 -19.56
N LEU A 234 4.52 -0.95 -20.78
CA LEU A 234 3.48 -1.17 -21.80
C LEU A 234 3.36 -2.66 -22.17
N GLU A 235 4.50 -3.36 -22.30
CA GLU A 235 4.52 -4.80 -22.54
C GLU A 235 3.94 -5.60 -21.36
N VAL A 236 4.30 -5.21 -20.14
CA VAL A 236 3.79 -5.84 -18.91
C VAL A 236 2.27 -5.72 -18.81
N ILE A 237 1.71 -4.55 -19.11
CA ILE A 237 0.26 -4.34 -19.13
C ILE A 237 -0.39 -5.20 -20.20
N LYS A 238 0.04 -5.06 -21.46
CA LYS A 238 -0.55 -5.78 -22.62
C LYS A 238 -0.49 -7.30 -22.47
N LYS A 239 0.59 -7.84 -21.91
CA LYS A 239 0.75 -9.30 -21.68
C LYS A 239 0.21 -9.76 -20.33
N GLN A 240 -0.34 -8.86 -19.53
CA GLN A 240 -0.84 -9.16 -18.18
C GLN A 240 0.17 -9.99 -17.35
N LYS A 241 1.45 -9.57 -17.38
CA LYS A 241 2.55 -10.35 -16.80
C LYS A 241 2.46 -10.48 -15.28
N TYR A 242 2.01 -9.43 -14.60
CA TYR A 242 1.75 -9.39 -13.16
C TYR A 242 0.25 -9.23 -12.90
N LYS A 243 -0.20 -9.63 -11.70
CA LYS A 243 -1.59 -9.46 -11.29
C LYS A 243 -1.89 -8.01 -10.92
N MET A 244 -0.92 -7.34 -10.32
CA MET A 244 -1.02 -5.93 -9.94
C MET A 244 0.26 -5.19 -10.25
N ILE A 245 0.13 -3.90 -10.54
CA ILE A 245 1.26 -3.00 -10.76
C ILE A 245 1.01 -1.67 -10.05
N CYS A 246 2.09 -0.98 -9.70
CA CYS A 246 2.06 0.43 -9.36
C CYS A 246 2.79 1.20 -10.45
N ILE A 247 2.23 2.34 -10.86
CA ILE A 247 2.78 3.25 -11.89
C ILE A 247 2.95 4.61 -11.21
N ASN A 248 4.15 4.90 -10.75
CA ASN A 248 4.43 6.11 -9.99
C ASN A 248 5.05 7.20 -10.88
N ASP A 249 4.53 8.42 -10.76
CA ASP A 249 5.11 9.62 -11.32
C ASP A 249 6.14 10.19 -10.35
N VAL A 250 7.41 10.05 -10.66
CA VAL A 250 8.48 10.63 -9.85
C VAL A 250 8.61 12.11 -10.20
N THR A 251 8.55 12.98 -9.18
CA THR A 251 8.65 14.45 -9.31
C THR A 251 9.93 14.95 -10.01
N GLU A 252 10.94 14.10 -10.16
CA GLU A 252 12.20 14.41 -10.83
C GLU A 252 12.15 14.26 -12.37
N THR A 253 11.01 13.81 -12.93
CA THR A 253 10.83 13.67 -14.39
C THR A 253 10.50 15.01 -15.04
N ILE A 254 11.38 16.00 -14.89
CA ILE A 254 11.23 17.38 -15.38
C ILE A 254 11.07 17.47 -16.92
N ASN A 255 11.31 16.40 -17.67
CA ASN A 255 11.26 16.35 -19.14
C ASN A 255 10.43 15.19 -19.69
N VAL A 256 9.40 14.72 -18.99
CA VAL A 256 8.50 13.70 -19.55
C VAL A 256 7.37 14.37 -20.33
N ASP A 257 7.19 13.95 -21.58
CA ASP A 257 5.99 14.28 -22.35
C ASP A 257 4.79 13.56 -21.76
N PHE A 258 4.16 14.21 -20.78
CA PHE A 258 3.08 13.63 -19.95
C PHE A 258 1.90 13.18 -20.81
N GLU A 259 1.44 13.99 -21.77
CA GLU A 259 0.25 13.64 -22.59
C GLU A 259 0.53 12.43 -23.50
N ARG A 260 1.71 12.33 -24.08
CA ARG A 260 2.13 11.17 -24.86
C ARG A 260 2.18 9.91 -23.99
N VAL A 261 2.87 9.98 -22.86
CA VAL A 261 3.03 8.81 -21.94
C VAL A 261 1.68 8.37 -21.39
N LYS A 262 0.82 9.30 -20.98
CA LYS A 262 -0.55 9.04 -20.56
C LYS A 262 -1.35 8.32 -21.65
N SER A 263 -1.28 8.80 -22.88
CA SER A 263 -1.94 8.17 -24.03
C SER A 263 -1.45 6.74 -24.26
N GLU A 264 -0.13 6.52 -24.23
CA GLU A 264 0.48 5.20 -24.41
C GLU A 264 0.02 4.20 -23.32
N ILE A 265 -0.02 4.63 -22.05
CA ILE A 265 -0.47 3.82 -20.91
C ILE A 265 -1.97 3.52 -21.04
N ASN A 266 -2.80 4.52 -21.33
CA ASN A 266 -4.23 4.34 -21.53
C ASN A 266 -4.51 3.33 -22.66
N ASN A 267 -3.86 3.49 -23.82
CA ASN A 267 -3.96 2.55 -24.94
C ASN A 267 -3.54 1.10 -24.56
N ALA A 268 -2.58 0.96 -23.64
CA ALA A 268 -2.20 -0.36 -23.16
C ALA A 268 -3.26 -0.98 -22.24
N PHE A 269 -3.89 -0.17 -21.36
CA PHE A 269 -5.02 -0.61 -20.53
C PHE A 269 -6.27 -0.91 -21.34
N GLU A 270 -6.62 -0.12 -22.34
CA GLU A 270 -7.76 -0.35 -23.23
C GLU A 270 -7.69 -1.71 -23.94
N LYS A 271 -6.47 -2.19 -24.26
CA LYS A 271 -6.31 -3.55 -24.84
C LYS A 271 -6.73 -4.67 -23.90
N ILE A 272 -6.58 -4.49 -22.60
CA ILE A 272 -6.96 -5.50 -21.60
C ILE A 272 -8.31 -5.20 -20.95
N LEU A 273 -8.82 -3.97 -21.09
CA LEU A 273 -10.11 -3.47 -20.59
C LEU A 273 -10.87 -2.74 -21.70
N PRO A 274 -11.30 -3.46 -22.79
CA PRO A 274 -11.87 -2.82 -23.97
C PRO A 274 -13.31 -2.31 -23.78
N SER A 275 -13.97 -2.70 -22.70
CA SER A 275 -15.36 -2.33 -22.41
C SER A 275 -15.41 -1.47 -21.16
N LYS A 276 -16.29 -0.47 -21.13
CA LYS A 276 -16.61 0.30 -19.94
C LYS A 276 -17.02 -0.63 -18.79
N SER A 277 -16.67 -0.26 -17.58
CA SER A 277 -17.18 -0.91 -16.38
C SER A 277 -18.51 -0.32 -15.93
N SER A 278 -19.21 -0.97 -15.03
CA SER A 278 -20.43 -0.42 -14.42
C SER A 278 -20.17 0.82 -13.55
N PHE A 279 -18.91 1.13 -13.26
CA PHE A 279 -18.47 2.34 -12.55
C PHE A 279 -18.27 3.55 -13.47
N GLU A 280 -18.50 3.42 -14.76
CA GLU A 280 -18.34 4.49 -15.75
C GLU A 280 -19.69 4.89 -16.37
N ILE A 281 -19.91 6.22 -16.53
CA ILE A 281 -21.09 6.76 -17.23
C ILE A 281 -20.90 6.70 -18.74
#